data_b68ae797d1ef554e199003ff31c3ccf7
#
_entry.id   b68ae797d1ef554e199003ff31c3ccf7
#
_cell.length_a   1.000
_cell.length_b   1.000
_cell.length_c   1.000
_cell.angle_alpha   90.00
_cell.angle_beta   90.00
_cell.angle_gamma   90.00
#
_symmetry.space_group_name_H-M   'P 1'
#
loop_
_entity.id
_entity.type
_entity.pdbx_description
1 polymer ?
#
loop_
_entity_poly.entity_id
_entity_poly.type
_entity_poly.pdbx_seq_one_letter_code
_entity_poly.pdbx_strand_id
1 'polypeptide(L)'
;MSSPSDFASEESTAAAPVGIFDSGLGGLSVLRALRAQLPEESFVYVADSRHAPYGERDDAFIIERTLAIGEWLAARGTKALVVACNTATAQSIAVVREKLAIPLVGVEPGIKPATLASRSRVAGVLATAATLRSARFESLIERYAADCRFLRQPGHGLVETIERGDTSSPALRALLAGYLEPMLAAGADTLVLGCTHYPFLDMTIRELTQARLTLIDTSEAIARQLARVLDEHGLHVPTGTAARPPHLYSTDDGSRLQALAAALLGGGFKVEVQQKPVAPEWHLPRQ
;
A
#
# COMPACT_ATOMS: atom_id res chain seq x y z
N MET A 1 -11.47 -14.80 24.05
CA MET A 1 -11.96 -15.54 22.87
C MET A 1 -12.97 -14.63 22.21
N SER A 2 -12.51 -13.77 21.28
CA SER A 2 -13.43 -12.95 20.49
C SER A 2 -13.94 -13.81 19.35
N SER A 3 -15.26 -13.96 19.25
CA SER A 3 -15.95 -14.75 18.24
C SER A 3 -15.73 -14.23 16.81
N PRO A 4 -15.87 -15.08 15.77
CA PRO A 4 -15.78 -14.66 14.35
C PRO A 4 -16.82 -13.64 13.90
N SER A 5 -17.74 -13.22 14.78
CA SER A 5 -18.89 -12.34 14.49
C SER A 5 -18.66 -10.87 14.85
N ASP A 6 -17.42 -10.41 15.09
CA ASP A 6 -17.18 -9.06 15.64
C ASP A 6 -17.63 -7.91 14.71
N PHE A 7 -17.96 -8.17 13.43
CA PHE A 7 -18.47 -7.17 12.48
C PHE A 7 -19.80 -7.53 11.83
N ALA A 8 -20.35 -8.73 12.11
CA ALA A 8 -21.62 -9.19 11.59
C ALA A 8 -22.75 -9.03 12.61
N SER A 9 -23.17 -7.80 12.85
CA SER A 9 -24.55 -7.50 13.20
C SER A 9 -25.33 -7.33 11.89
N GLU A 10 -26.65 -7.54 11.86
CA GLU A 10 -27.57 -7.43 10.70
C GLU A 10 -27.56 -6.04 10.01
N GLU A 11 -26.43 -5.32 10.04
CA GLU A 11 -26.22 -4.06 9.36
C GLU A 11 -26.13 -4.32 7.85
N SER A 12 -26.75 -3.46 7.07
CA SER A 12 -26.65 -3.43 5.60
C SER A 12 -25.19 -3.65 5.15
N THR A 13 -24.98 -4.49 4.11
CA THR A 13 -23.63 -4.73 3.54
C THR A 13 -22.87 -3.45 3.23
N ALA A 14 -23.60 -2.35 2.93
CA ALA A 14 -23.05 -1.03 2.69
C ALA A 14 -22.41 -0.41 3.96
N ALA A 15 -22.90 -0.71 5.17
CA ALA A 15 -22.34 -0.21 6.43
C ALA A 15 -21.10 -0.99 6.91
N ALA A 16 -20.77 -2.10 6.26
CA ALA A 16 -19.59 -2.90 6.57
C ALA A 16 -18.30 -2.14 6.24
N PRO A 17 -17.18 -2.38 6.98
CA PRO A 17 -15.94 -1.67 6.75
C PRO A 17 -15.24 -2.11 5.45
N VAL A 18 -14.39 -1.24 4.92
CA VAL A 18 -13.43 -1.58 3.86
C VAL A 18 -12.17 -2.18 4.51
N GLY A 19 -11.77 -3.37 4.05
CA GLY A 19 -10.51 -4.00 4.44
C GLY A 19 -9.34 -3.37 3.69
N ILE A 20 -8.22 -3.16 4.37
CA ILE A 20 -6.97 -2.68 3.79
C ILE A 20 -5.85 -3.61 4.24
N PHE A 21 -5.06 -4.09 3.31
CA PHE A 21 -3.91 -4.94 3.57
C PHE A 21 -2.63 -4.31 3.03
N ASP A 22 -1.59 -4.31 3.84
CA ASP A 22 -0.22 -3.99 3.44
C ASP A 22 0.77 -4.97 4.09
N SER A 23 1.92 -5.17 3.45
CA SER A 23 3.00 -6.02 3.99
C SER A 23 3.64 -5.48 5.27
N GLY A 24 3.39 -4.20 5.60
CA GLY A 24 3.94 -3.53 6.78
C GLY A 24 3.22 -2.23 7.11
N LEU A 25 3.98 -1.18 7.41
CA LEU A 25 3.46 0.12 7.82
C LEU A 25 3.13 1.06 6.65
N GLY A 26 3.66 0.76 5.45
CA GLY A 26 3.59 1.66 4.28
C GLY A 26 2.17 2.01 3.86
N GLY A 27 1.26 1.07 3.93
CA GLY A 27 -0.15 1.25 3.57
C GLY A 27 -0.92 2.27 4.41
N LEU A 28 -0.35 2.77 5.52
CA LEU A 28 -0.90 3.90 6.25
C LEU A 28 -0.96 5.18 5.40
N SER A 29 -0.08 5.34 4.41
CA SER A 29 -0.15 6.43 3.41
C SER A 29 -1.44 6.33 2.59
N VAL A 30 -1.81 5.11 2.18
CA VAL A 30 -3.05 4.83 1.46
C VAL A 30 -4.26 5.02 2.37
N LEU A 31 -4.25 4.48 3.60
CA LEU A 31 -5.33 4.66 4.56
C LEU A 31 -5.61 6.15 4.83
N ARG A 32 -4.56 6.99 4.93
CA ARG A 32 -4.71 8.44 5.07
C ARG A 32 -5.49 9.05 3.90
N ALA A 33 -5.12 8.69 2.67
CA ALA A 33 -5.80 9.19 1.47
C ALA A 33 -7.24 8.69 1.37
N LEU A 34 -7.49 7.42 1.71
CA LEU A 34 -8.83 6.84 1.76
C LEU A 34 -9.74 7.57 2.74
N ARG A 35 -9.28 7.84 3.95
CA ARG A 35 -10.04 8.57 4.95
C ARG A 35 -10.34 10.02 4.55
N ALA A 36 -9.41 10.67 3.85
CA ALA A 36 -9.62 12.02 3.35
C ALA A 36 -10.66 12.05 2.22
N GLN A 37 -10.66 11.07 1.33
CA GLN A 37 -11.56 10.99 0.17
C GLN A 37 -12.95 10.42 0.54
N LEU A 38 -13.00 9.51 1.51
CA LEU A 38 -14.18 8.75 1.92
C LEU A 38 -14.38 8.88 3.44
N PRO A 39 -14.69 10.08 3.94
CA PRO A 39 -14.69 10.37 5.37
C PRO A 39 -15.80 9.65 6.16
N GLU A 40 -16.85 9.18 5.49
CA GLU A 40 -17.96 8.44 6.10
C GLU A 40 -17.71 6.92 6.14
N GLU A 41 -16.71 6.42 5.41
CA GLU A 41 -16.38 5.00 5.37
C GLU A 41 -15.58 4.56 6.61
N SER A 42 -15.87 3.34 7.06
CA SER A 42 -15.12 2.68 8.13
C SER A 42 -14.05 1.76 7.54
N PHE A 43 -12.90 1.64 8.20
CA PHE A 43 -11.75 0.91 7.68
C PHE A 43 -11.20 -0.09 8.69
N VAL A 44 -10.76 -1.24 8.19
CA VAL A 44 -9.97 -2.24 8.92
C VAL A 44 -8.63 -2.38 8.20
N TYR A 45 -7.53 -2.11 8.87
CA TYR A 45 -6.18 -2.17 8.32
C TYR A 45 -5.40 -3.34 8.90
N VAL A 46 -4.73 -4.10 8.04
CA VAL A 46 -3.84 -5.21 8.43
C VAL A 46 -2.44 -4.94 7.92
N ALA A 47 -1.47 -4.85 8.85
CA ALA A 47 -0.05 -4.82 8.57
C ALA A 47 0.56 -6.22 8.79
N ASP A 48 1.11 -6.84 7.75
CA ASP A 48 1.82 -8.13 7.89
C ASP A 48 3.29 -7.94 8.33
N SER A 49 3.50 -7.12 9.34
CA SER A 49 4.82 -6.61 9.78
C SER A 49 5.82 -7.70 10.13
N ARG A 50 5.35 -8.86 10.64
CA ARG A 50 6.22 -10.02 10.93
C ARG A 50 6.93 -10.55 9.68
N HIS A 51 6.33 -10.37 8.50
CA HIS A 51 6.81 -10.92 7.24
C HIS A 51 7.38 -9.85 6.30
N ALA A 52 7.31 -8.59 6.71
CA ALA A 52 7.94 -7.48 5.97
C ALA A 52 9.47 -7.64 5.91
N PRO A 53 10.13 -7.19 4.83
CA PRO A 53 9.56 -6.65 3.60
C PRO A 53 9.20 -7.76 2.59
N TYR A 54 8.09 -7.59 1.85
CA TYR A 54 7.71 -8.53 0.78
C TYR A 54 8.59 -8.42 -0.47
N GLY A 55 9.29 -7.32 -0.63
CA GLY A 55 10.13 -7.06 -1.80
C GLY A 55 11.26 -8.07 -2.04
N GLU A 56 11.62 -8.85 -1.00
CA GLU A 56 12.69 -9.85 -1.01
C GLU A 56 12.16 -11.29 -0.91
N ARG A 57 10.83 -11.46 -0.81
CA ARG A 57 10.18 -12.77 -0.74
C ARG A 57 9.93 -13.35 -2.12
N ASP A 58 9.75 -14.67 -2.20
CA ASP A 58 9.31 -15.34 -3.42
C ASP A 58 7.82 -15.08 -3.69
N ASP A 59 7.43 -15.25 -4.96
CA ASP A 59 6.10 -14.92 -5.42
C ASP A 59 5.03 -15.82 -4.80
N ALA A 60 5.34 -17.11 -4.55
CA ALA A 60 4.41 -18.06 -3.95
C ALA A 60 4.07 -17.64 -2.51
N PHE A 61 5.07 -17.25 -1.73
CA PHE A 61 4.89 -16.73 -0.38
C PHE A 61 4.00 -15.46 -0.38
N ILE A 62 4.26 -14.51 -1.30
CA ILE A 62 3.51 -13.27 -1.40
C ILE A 62 2.03 -13.55 -1.74
N ILE A 63 1.77 -14.46 -2.68
CA ILE A 63 0.42 -14.86 -3.10
C ILE A 63 -0.32 -15.50 -1.92
N GLU A 64 0.29 -16.47 -1.26
CA GLU A 64 -0.30 -17.18 -0.12
C GLU A 64 -0.65 -16.22 1.00
N ARG A 65 0.27 -15.34 1.40
CA ARG A 65 0.04 -14.37 2.48
C ARG A 65 -1.08 -13.38 2.13
N THR A 66 -1.05 -12.84 0.91
CA THR A 66 -2.08 -11.88 0.47
C THR A 66 -3.45 -12.53 0.45
N LEU A 67 -3.56 -13.77 -0.04
CA LEU A 67 -4.81 -14.51 -0.08
C LEU A 67 -5.33 -14.78 1.34
N ALA A 68 -4.48 -15.31 2.22
CA ALA A 68 -4.87 -15.65 3.58
C ALA A 68 -5.37 -14.43 4.38
N ILE A 69 -4.72 -13.26 4.22
CA ILE A 69 -5.17 -12.02 4.87
C ILE A 69 -6.45 -11.49 4.22
N GLY A 70 -6.58 -11.60 2.90
CA GLY A 70 -7.79 -11.23 2.19
C GLY A 70 -9.00 -12.07 2.63
N GLU A 71 -8.83 -13.39 2.74
CA GLU A 71 -9.86 -14.31 3.25
C GLU A 71 -10.22 -14.00 4.71
N TRP A 72 -9.21 -13.70 5.54
CA TRP A 72 -9.42 -13.31 6.94
C TRP A 72 -10.24 -12.02 7.06
N LEU A 73 -9.98 -11.02 6.22
CA LEU A 73 -10.76 -9.78 6.16
C LEU A 73 -12.18 -10.03 5.65
N ALA A 74 -12.33 -10.80 4.56
CA ALA A 74 -13.64 -11.15 4.00
C ALA A 74 -14.51 -11.91 5.00
N ALA A 75 -13.93 -12.89 5.73
CA ALA A 75 -14.61 -13.65 6.77
C ALA A 75 -15.08 -12.78 7.96
N ARG A 76 -14.53 -11.59 8.12
CA ARG A 76 -14.94 -10.57 9.10
C ARG A 76 -15.96 -9.57 8.57
N GLY A 77 -16.49 -9.83 7.39
CA GLY A 77 -17.55 -9.03 6.80
C GLY A 77 -17.07 -7.71 6.18
N THR A 78 -15.82 -7.59 5.75
CA THR A 78 -15.43 -6.40 4.97
C THR A 78 -16.11 -6.41 3.61
N LYS A 79 -16.65 -5.25 3.18
CA LYS A 79 -17.42 -5.11 1.93
C LYS A 79 -16.57 -5.00 0.66
N ALA A 80 -15.30 -4.60 0.82
CA ALA A 80 -14.31 -4.47 -0.25
C ALA A 80 -12.91 -4.63 0.34
N LEU A 81 -11.92 -4.96 -0.48
CA LEU A 81 -10.52 -5.08 -0.08
C LEU A 81 -9.62 -4.16 -0.91
N VAL A 82 -8.78 -3.38 -0.22
CA VAL A 82 -7.68 -2.62 -0.82
C VAL A 82 -6.36 -3.34 -0.51
N VAL A 83 -5.69 -3.88 -1.53
CA VAL A 83 -4.32 -4.38 -1.43
C VAL A 83 -3.38 -3.18 -1.61
N ALA A 84 -2.98 -2.56 -0.49
CA ALA A 84 -2.22 -1.32 -0.50
C ALA A 84 -0.73 -1.51 -0.82
N CYS A 85 -0.19 -2.73 -0.73
CA CYS A 85 1.19 -3.06 -1.05
C CYS A 85 1.42 -3.21 -2.56
N ASN A 86 2.35 -2.44 -3.15
CA ASN A 86 2.70 -2.56 -4.57
C ASN A 86 3.23 -3.97 -4.92
N THR A 87 4.09 -4.52 -4.07
CA THR A 87 4.66 -5.86 -4.26
C THR A 87 3.58 -6.93 -4.21
N ALA A 88 2.72 -6.88 -3.19
CA ALA A 88 1.60 -7.82 -3.08
C ALA A 88 0.64 -7.71 -4.28
N THR A 89 0.28 -6.49 -4.67
CA THR A 89 -0.57 -6.27 -5.86
C THR A 89 0.07 -6.86 -7.12
N ALA A 90 1.34 -6.57 -7.35
CA ALA A 90 2.03 -6.99 -8.57
C ALA A 90 2.05 -8.52 -8.73
N GLN A 91 2.20 -9.26 -7.64
CA GLN A 91 2.36 -10.71 -7.65
C GLN A 91 1.05 -11.50 -7.45
N SER A 92 0.08 -10.94 -6.71
CA SER A 92 -1.05 -11.74 -6.23
C SER A 92 -2.42 -11.28 -6.69
N ILE A 93 -2.58 -10.06 -7.21
CA ILE A 93 -3.92 -9.46 -7.42
C ILE A 93 -4.83 -10.27 -8.33
N ALA A 94 -4.28 -10.96 -9.34
CA ALA A 94 -5.06 -11.81 -10.24
C ALA A 94 -5.66 -13.00 -9.47
N VAL A 95 -4.81 -13.72 -8.73
CA VAL A 95 -5.23 -14.89 -7.94
C VAL A 95 -6.24 -14.50 -6.86
N VAL A 96 -6.00 -13.38 -6.17
CA VAL A 96 -6.90 -12.91 -5.10
C VAL A 96 -8.28 -12.53 -5.67
N ARG A 97 -8.35 -11.93 -6.89
CA ARG A 97 -9.62 -11.64 -7.56
C ARG A 97 -10.41 -12.88 -7.93
N GLU A 98 -9.75 -13.97 -8.26
CA GLU A 98 -10.42 -15.23 -8.60
C GLU A 98 -10.97 -15.94 -7.35
N LYS A 99 -10.37 -15.70 -6.19
CA LYS A 99 -10.68 -16.42 -4.94
C LYS A 99 -11.65 -15.67 -4.02
N LEU A 100 -11.59 -14.34 -4.01
CA LEU A 100 -12.44 -13.54 -3.12
C LEU A 100 -13.68 -13.03 -3.86
N ALA A 101 -14.84 -13.18 -3.23
CA ALA A 101 -16.13 -12.73 -3.77
C ALA A 101 -16.41 -11.23 -3.54
N ILE A 102 -15.53 -10.51 -2.84
CA ILE A 102 -15.67 -9.07 -2.57
C ILE A 102 -14.91 -8.22 -3.59
N PRO A 103 -15.36 -7.00 -3.90
CA PRO A 103 -14.66 -6.05 -4.76
C PRO A 103 -13.22 -5.77 -4.28
N LEU A 104 -12.28 -5.67 -5.24
CA LEU A 104 -10.86 -5.59 -4.94
C LEU A 104 -10.18 -4.44 -5.67
N VAL A 105 -9.45 -3.60 -4.92
CA VAL A 105 -8.59 -2.53 -5.44
C VAL A 105 -7.14 -2.86 -5.12
N GLY A 106 -6.28 -2.88 -6.13
CA GLY A 106 -4.84 -3.02 -5.95
C GLY A 106 -4.11 -1.72 -6.30
N VAL A 107 -2.93 -1.52 -5.72
CA VAL A 107 -2.07 -0.38 -6.02
C VAL A 107 -1.11 -0.70 -7.16
N GLU A 108 -0.93 0.24 -8.07
CA GLU A 108 0.01 0.15 -9.18
C GLU A 108 0.97 1.32 -9.17
N PRO A 109 2.24 1.12 -9.58
CA PRO A 109 3.15 2.23 -9.82
C PRO A 109 2.58 3.24 -10.80
N GLY A 110 2.76 4.51 -10.51
CA GLY A 110 2.20 5.63 -11.27
C GLY A 110 2.86 5.89 -12.62
N ILE A 111 2.98 4.88 -13.50
CA ILE A 111 3.65 5.02 -14.80
C ILE A 111 2.88 6.00 -15.70
N LYS A 112 1.57 5.82 -15.85
CA LYS A 112 0.74 6.73 -16.66
C LYS A 112 0.81 8.20 -16.19
N PRO A 113 0.58 8.53 -14.91
CA PRO A 113 0.72 9.91 -14.45
C PRO A 113 2.16 10.45 -14.58
N ALA A 114 3.19 9.61 -14.40
CA ALA A 114 4.58 10.03 -14.60
C ALA A 114 4.87 10.39 -16.05
N THR A 115 4.40 9.60 -17.01
CA THR A 115 4.52 9.91 -18.45
C THR A 115 3.89 11.26 -18.79
N LEU A 116 2.74 11.56 -18.18
CA LEU A 116 2.04 12.84 -18.40
C LEU A 116 2.72 14.03 -17.71
N ALA A 117 3.35 13.81 -16.57
CA ALA A 117 4.01 14.86 -15.77
C ALA A 117 5.42 15.20 -16.29
N SER A 118 6.13 14.21 -16.84
CA SER A 118 7.52 14.39 -17.27
C SER A 118 7.63 15.27 -18.51
N ARG A 119 8.35 16.37 -18.38
CA ARG A 119 8.69 17.28 -19.48
C ARG A 119 9.96 16.85 -20.22
N SER A 120 10.93 16.31 -19.48
CA SER A 120 12.18 15.79 -20.02
C SER A 120 12.03 14.47 -20.76
N ARG A 121 10.86 13.81 -20.62
CA ARG A 121 10.61 12.44 -21.08
C ARG A 121 11.56 11.41 -20.48
N VAL A 122 12.09 11.72 -19.28
CA VAL A 122 12.89 10.82 -18.46
C VAL A 122 12.32 10.83 -17.04
N ALA A 123 11.85 9.69 -16.58
CA ALA A 123 11.30 9.51 -15.24
C ALA A 123 12.01 8.39 -14.50
N GLY A 124 12.27 8.59 -13.20
CA GLY A 124 12.70 7.51 -12.31
C GLY A 124 11.53 6.70 -11.78
N VAL A 125 11.75 5.41 -11.53
CA VAL A 125 10.86 4.56 -10.76
C VAL A 125 11.66 3.95 -9.62
N LEU A 126 11.39 4.39 -8.41
CA LEU A 126 11.94 3.81 -7.19
C LEU A 126 10.90 2.83 -6.64
N ALA A 127 11.20 1.53 -6.62
CA ALA A 127 10.28 0.48 -6.20
C ALA A 127 11.05 -0.71 -5.60
N THR A 128 10.34 -1.71 -5.08
CA THR A 128 11.00 -2.96 -4.67
C THR A 128 11.47 -3.76 -5.88
N ALA A 129 12.50 -4.58 -5.69
CA ALA A 129 13.00 -5.46 -6.76
C ALA A 129 11.89 -6.37 -7.29
N ALA A 130 11.05 -6.93 -6.42
CA ALA A 130 9.92 -7.77 -6.83
C ALA A 130 8.89 -7.01 -7.68
N THR A 131 8.57 -5.76 -7.35
CA THR A 131 7.67 -4.92 -8.17
C THR A 131 8.27 -4.68 -9.56
N LEU A 132 9.55 -4.29 -9.64
CA LEU A 132 10.21 -3.94 -10.90
C LEU A 132 10.39 -5.12 -11.87
N ARG A 133 10.50 -6.37 -11.36
CA ARG A 133 10.61 -7.58 -12.21
C ARG A 133 9.27 -8.21 -12.57
N SER A 134 8.16 -7.71 -12.02
CA SER A 134 6.85 -8.32 -12.23
C SER A 134 6.34 -8.12 -13.68
N ALA A 135 5.65 -9.13 -14.21
CA ALA A 135 4.99 -9.03 -15.52
C ALA A 135 3.96 -7.88 -15.55
N ARG A 136 3.33 -7.59 -14.40
CA ARG A 136 2.40 -6.46 -14.27
C ARG A 136 3.09 -5.12 -14.47
N PHE A 137 4.28 -4.93 -13.90
CA PHE A 137 5.06 -3.70 -14.10
C PHE A 137 5.49 -3.55 -15.57
N GLU A 138 5.96 -4.62 -16.20
CA GLU A 138 6.30 -4.59 -17.64
C GLU A 138 5.09 -4.20 -18.50
N SER A 139 3.92 -4.78 -18.24
CA SER A 139 2.68 -4.42 -18.93
C SER A 139 2.30 -2.94 -18.75
N LEU A 140 2.56 -2.35 -17.57
CA LEU A 140 2.33 -0.91 -17.35
C LEU A 140 3.30 -0.05 -18.19
N ILE A 141 4.57 -0.45 -18.26
CA ILE A 141 5.57 0.22 -19.10
C ILE A 141 5.17 0.13 -20.58
N GLU A 142 4.87 -1.06 -21.08
CA GLU A 142 4.46 -1.28 -22.47
C GLU A 142 3.22 -0.44 -22.84
N ARG A 143 2.26 -0.35 -21.92
CA ARG A 143 0.98 0.31 -22.17
C ARG A 143 1.04 1.83 -22.07
N TYR A 144 1.87 2.37 -21.16
CA TYR A 144 1.77 3.78 -20.79
C TYR A 144 3.06 4.59 -20.90
N ALA A 145 4.23 3.96 -21.13
CA ALA A 145 5.47 4.71 -21.19
C ALA A 145 5.54 5.65 -22.42
N ALA A 146 4.91 5.24 -23.54
CA ALA A 146 4.98 5.97 -24.81
C ALA A 146 6.45 6.31 -25.16
N ASP A 147 6.78 7.60 -25.30
CA ASP A 147 8.11 8.12 -25.57
C ASP A 147 8.91 8.48 -24.31
N CYS A 148 8.37 8.22 -23.12
CA CYS A 148 9.03 8.48 -21.83
C CYS A 148 9.95 7.32 -21.44
N ARG A 149 11.23 7.63 -21.20
CA ARG A 149 12.21 6.65 -20.70
C ARG A 149 12.10 6.52 -19.19
N PHE A 150 11.87 5.29 -18.71
CA PHE A 150 11.80 4.97 -17.29
C PHE A 150 13.11 4.36 -16.77
N LEU A 151 13.73 5.03 -15.79
CA LEU A 151 14.93 4.57 -15.08
C LEU A 151 14.48 3.78 -13.85
N ARG A 152 14.69 2.47 -13.87
CA ARG A 152 14.23 1.54 -12.82
C ARG A 152 15.29 1.42 -11.74
N GLN A 153 14.94 1.70 -10.49
CA GLN A 153 15.82 1.63 -9.34
C GLN A 153 15.22 0.79 -8.23
N PRO A 154 15.76 -0.39 -7.94
CA PRO A 154 15.41 -1.12 -6.71
C PRO A 154 15.85 -0.34 -5.47
N GLY A 155 14.92 -0.15 -4.53
CA GLY A 155 15.17 0.58 -3.29
C GLY A 155 15.55 -0.34 -2.13
N HIS A 156 16.63 -1.13 -2.28
CA HIS A 156 17.10 -2.03 -1.23
C HIS A 156 17.41 -1.27 0.07
N GLY A 157 17.03 -1.83 1.21
CA GLY A 157 17.28 -1.24 2.54
C GLY A 157 16.36 -0.09 2.92
N LEU A 158 15.58 0.49 1.99
CA LEU A 158 14.68 1.62 2.30
C LEU A 158 13.49 1.19 3.15
N VAL A 159 12.82 0.09 2.79
CA VAL A 159 11.63 -0.40 3.52
C VAL A 159 12.01 -0.73 4.96
N GLU A 160 13.08 -1.49 5.16
CA GLU A 160 13.55 -1.88 6.49
C GLU A 160 13.92 -0.67 7.36
N THR A 161 14.48 0.35 6.74
CA THR A 161 14.86 1.60 7.43
C THR A 161 13.63 2.37 7.85
N ILE A 162 12.63 2.50 6.97
CA ILE A 162 11.36 3.17 7.26
C ILE A 162 10.57 2.39 8.31
N GLU A 163 10.53 1.06 8.22
CA GLU A 163 9.87 0.20 9.22
C GLU A 163 10.46 0.35 10.62
N ARG A 164 11.75 0.73 10.74
CA ARG A 164 12.37 1.10 12.01
C ARG A 164 12.06 2.53 12.48
N GLY A 165 11.29 3.29 11.70
CA GLY A 165 10.92 4.67 11.99
C GLY A 165 11.94 5.72 11.54
N ASP A 166 12.95 5.33 10.77
CA ASP A 166 13.95 6.25 10.25
C ASP A 166 13.56 6.73 8.84
N THR A 167 13.36 8.04 8.72
CA THR A 167 13.00 8.70 7.46
C THR A 167 13.96 9.81 7.06
N SER A 168 15.02 10.09 7.87
CA SER A 168 15.84 11.29 7.66
C SER A 168 17.30 11.19 8.14
N SER A 169 17.75 10.05 8.70
CA SER A 169 19.11 9.89 9.18
C SER A 169 20.16 10.13 8.09
N PRO A 170 21.40 10.49 8.45
CA PRO A 170 22.49 10.63 7.49
C PRO A 170 22.73 9.37 6.65
N ALA A 171 22.56 8.18 7.24
CA ALA A 171 22.72 6.91 6.54
C ALA A 171 21.63 6.71 5.48
N LEU A 172 20.37 6.97 5.82
CA LEU A 172 19.25 6.92 4.87
C LEU A 172 19.43 7.96 3.76
N ARG A 173 19.84 9.18 4.10
CA ARG A 173 20.08 10.25 3.11
C ARG A 173 21.18 9.86 2.13
N ALA A 174 22.28 9.27 2.59
CA ALA A 174 23.35 8.77 1.73
C ALA A 174 22.86 7.65 0.80
N LEU A 175 22.06 6.70 1.33
CA LEU A 175 21.46 5.63 0.53
C LEU A 175 20.53 6.18 -0.56
N LEU A 176 19.63 7.09 -0.21
CA LEU A 176 18.73 7.76 -1.15
C LEU A 176 19.49 8.57 -2.21
N ALA A 177 20.50 9.33 -1.82
CA ALA A 177 21.33 10.09 -2.75
C ALA A 177 21.95 9.15 -3.80
N GLY A 178 22.50 8.01 -3.39
CA GLY A 178 23.06 7.01 -4.30
C GLY A 178 22.03 6.47 -5.32
N TYR A 179 20.76 6.45 -5.00
CA TYR A 179 19.69 6.05 -5.92
C TYR A 179 19.20 7.20 -6.81
N LEU A 180 19.15 8.42 -6.29
CA LEU A 180 18.56 9.57 -6.98
C LEU A 180 19.54 10.30 -7.89
N GLU A 181 20.82 10.39 -7.51
CA GLU A 181 21.85 11.09 -8.31
C GLU A 181 21.99 10.55 -9.73
N PRO A 182 22.07 9.22 -9.97
CA PRO A 182 22.12 8.69 -11.33
C PRO A 182 20.88 9.04 -12.16
N MET A 183 19.69 9.10 -11.54
CA MET A 183 18.46 9.49 -12.24
C MET A 183 18.51 10.97 -12.65
N LEU A 184 18.93 11.84 -11.74
CA LEU A 184 19.09 13.27 -12.01
C LEU A 184 20.15 13.52 -13.09
N ALA A 185 21.29 12.80 -13.04
CA ALA A 185 22.34 12.88 -14.05
C ALA A 185 21.86 12.41 -15.44
N ALA A 186 20.92 11.48 -15.49
CA ALA A 186 20.28 11.01 -16.71
C ALA A 186 19.17 11.94 -17.23
N GLY A 187 18.89 13.05 -16.54
CA GLY A 187 17.90 14.06 -16.93
C GLY A 187 16.49 13.79 -16.43
N ALA A 188 16.29 12.92 -15.43
CA ALA A 188 14.97 12.70 -14.87
C ALA A 188 14.44 13.97 -14.19
N ASP A 189 13.18 14.31 -14.44
CA ASP A 189 12.43 15.39 -13.82
C ASP A 189 11.22 14.89 -13.00
N THR A 190 10.97 13.60 -13.04
CA THR A 190 9.83 12.94 -12.39
C THR A 190 10.30 11.67 -11.71
N LEU A 191 9.77 11.37 -10.52
CA LEU A 191 10.04 10.15 -9.76
C LEU A 191 8.75 9.48 -9.32
N VAL A 192 8.55 8.24 -9.75
CA VAL A 192 7.47 7.39 -9.26
C VAL A 192 7.87 6.75 -7.95
N LEU A 193 7.06 6.95 -6.91
CA LEU A 193 7.17 6.27 -5.62
C LEU A 193 6.41 4.93 -5.71
N GLY A 194 7.09 3.90 -6.21
CA GLY A 194 6.51 2.58 -6.51
C GLY A 194 6.45 1.63 -5.31
N CYS A 195 6.42 2.19 -4.10
CA CYS A 195 6.26 1.47 -2.84
C CYS A 195 5.49 2.36 -1.86
N THR A 196 4.56 1.78 -1.10
CA THR A 196 3.74 2.49 -0.10
C THR A 196 4.52 3.14 1.04
N HIS A 197 5.75 2.70 1.28
CA HIS A 197 6.64 3.30 2.26
C HIS A 197 7.30 4.60 1.78
N TYR A 198 7.52 4.76 0.48
CA TYR A 198 8.32 5.87 -0.03
C TYR A 198 7.69 7.26 0.08
N PRO A 199 6.36 7.43 0.16
CA PRO A 199 5.77 8.72 0.52
C PRO A 199 6.25 9.29 1.86
N PHE A 200 6.72 8.45 2.80
CA PHE A 200 7.33 8.91 4.06
C PHE A 200 8.70 9.58 3.87
N LEU A 201 9.32 9.40 2.71
CA LEU A 201 10.58 10.00 2.33
C LEU A 201 10.43 11.30 1.51
N ASP A 202 9.18 11.77 1.27
CA ASP A 202 8.90 12.93 0.40
C ASP A 202 9.79 14.14 0.75
N MET A 203 9.81 14.55 2.01
CA MET A 203 10.63 15.68 2.46
C MET A 203 12.11 15.45 2.19
N THR A 204 12.63 14.29 2.56
CA THR A 204 14.06 13.93 2.38
C THR A 204 14.43 13.88 0.90
N ILE A 205 13.56 13.34 0.04
CA ILE A 205 13.77 13.31 -1.41
C ILE A 205 13.81 14.73 -1.97
N ARG A 206 12.85 15.59 -1.59
CA ARG A 206 12.80 17.00 -2.06
C ARG A 206 14.04 17.78 -1.65
N GLU A 207 14.50 17.62 -0.42
CA GLU A 207 15.73 18.25 0.06
C GLU A 207 16.96 17.78 -0.74
N LEU A 208 17.17 16.47 -0.88
CA LEU A 208 18.30 15.89 -1.61
C LEU A 208 18.32 16.29 -3.07
N THR A 209 17.16 16.37 -3.70
CA THR A 209 17.03 16.71 -5.11
C THR A 209 16.85 18.21 -5.38
N GLN A 210 16.82 19.05 -4.32
CA GLN A 210 16.47 20.46 -4.41
C GLN A 210 15.14 20.68 -5.15
N ALA A 211 14.15 19.82 -4.88
CA ALA A 211 12.84 19.77 -5.51
C ALA A 211 12.84 19.69 -7.07
N ARG A 212 13.95 19.20 -7.66
CA ARG A 212 14.05 19.03 -9.13
C ARG A 212 13.20 17.88 -9.67
N LEU A 213 12.73 16.96 -8.80
CA LEU A 213 11.87 15.85 -9.20
C LEU A 213 10.41 16.11 -8.82
N THR A 214 9.51 15.96 -9.78
CA THR A 214 8.08 15.82 -9.51
C THR A 214 7.83 14.44 -8.95
N LEU A 215 7.33 14.34 -7.71
CA LEU A 215 7.05 13.06 -7.07
C LEU A 215 5.64 12.58 -7.45
N ILE A 216 5.53 11.33 -7.88
CA ILE A 216 4.26 10.67 -8.21
C ILE A 216 3.95 9.64 -7.13
N ASP A 217 3.03 9.99 -6.24
CA ASP A 217 2.39 9.12 -5.27
C ASP A 217 1.01 8.72 -5.79
N THR A 218 0.63 7.47 -5.62
CA THR A 218 -0.63 6.91 -6.12
C THR A 218 -1.72 6.77 -5.06
N SER A 219 -1.47 7.16 -3.82
CA SER A 219 -2.41 6.99 -2.70
C SER A 219 -3.78 7.63 -2.97
N GLU A 220 -3.82 8.86 -3.49
CA GLU A 220 -5.08 9.51 -3.86
C GLU A 220 -5.78 8.85 -5.05
N ALA A 221 -5.00 8.33 -6.02
CA ALA A 221 -5.59 7.62 -7.16
C ALA A 221 -6.26 6.31 -6.72
N ILE A 222 -5.68 5.63 -5.72
CA ILE A 222 -6.29 4.44 -5.10
C ILE A 222 -7.59 4.82 -4.39
N ALA A 223 -7.60 5.94 -3.67
CA ALA A 223 -8.80 6.42 -2.98
C ALA A 223 -9.95 6.72 -3.96
N ARG A 224 -9.65 7.41 -5.08
CA ARG A 224 -10.62 7.63 -6.16
C ARG A 224 -11.08 6.32 -6.81
N GLN A 225 -10.18 5.35 -6.97
CA GLN A 225 -10.54 4.04 -7.52
C GLN A 225 -11.45 3.27 -6.58
N LEU A 226 -11.20 3.30 -5.26
CA LEU A 226 -12.09 2.67 -4.29
C LEU A 226 -13.47 3.32 -4.32
N ALA A 227 -13.56 4.65 -4.33
CA ALA A 227 -14.84 5.36 -4.44
C ALA A 227 -15.66 4.85 -5.63
N ARG A 228 -15.03 4.78 -6.82
CA ARG A 228 -15.68 4.28 -8.03
C ARG A 228 -16.13 2.82 -7.90
N VAL A 229 -15.31 1.96 -7.30
CA VAL A 229 -15.66 0.55 -7.09
C VAL A 229 -16.84 0.41 -6.13
N LEU A 230 -16.89 1.21 -5.07
CA LEU A 230 -18.04 1.22 -4.15
C LEU A 230 -19.31 1.71 -4.85
N ASP A 231 -19.23 2.74 -5.71
CA ASP A 231 -20.34 3.21 -6.54
C ASP A 231 -20.87 2.10 -7.47
N GLU A 232 -19.97 1.47 -8.23
CA GLU A 232 -20.31 0.43 -9.21
C GLU A 232 -21.03 -0.77 -8.57
N HIS A 233 -20.77 -1.05 -7.28
CA HIS A 233 -21.37 -2.17 -6.56
C HIS A 233 -22.49 -1.75 -5.59
N GLY A 234 -22.83 -0.46 -5.50
CA GLY A 234 -23.84 0.03 -4.58
C GLY A 234 -23.45 -0.16 -3.10
N LEU A 235 -22.15 -0.06 -2.80
CA LEU A 235 -21.59 -0.37 -1.49
C LEU A 235 -21.16 0.88 -0.70
N HIS A 236 -21.45 2.11 -1.19
CA HIS A 236 -21.23 3.29 -0.37
C HIS A 236 -22.09 3.25 0.89
N VAL A 237 -21.46 3.65 2.00
CA VAL A 237 -22.21 3.86 3.24
C VAL A 237 -23.27 4.96 3.03
N PRO A 238 -24.49 4.84 3.62
CA PRO A 238 -25.49 5.88 3.50
C PRO A 238 -24.97 7.25 3.98
N THR A 239 -25.28 8.30 3.23
CA THR A 239 -24.89 9.67 3.57
C THR A 239 -25.32 10.05 4.98
N GLY A 240 -24.42 10.68 5.73
CA GLY A 240 -24.64 11.07 7.11
C GLY A 240 -24.32 9.97 8.14
N THR A 241 -23.82 8.83 7.71
CA THR A 241 -23.33 7.79 8.62
C THR A 241 -22.01 8.26 9.24
N ALA A 242 -21.92 8.21 10.57
CA ALA A 242 -20.66 8.51 11.26
C ALA A 242 -19.66 7.37 11.04
N ALA A 243 -18.51 7.69 10.45
CA ALA A 243 -17.42 6.72 10.33
C ALA A 243 -16.95 6.24 11.69
N ARG A 244 -16.70 4.93 11.80
CA ARG A 244 -16.03 4.37 12.99
C ARG A 244 -14.53 4.64 12.91
N PRO A 245 -13.83 4.81 14.03
CA PRO A 245 -12.38 4.83 14.03
C PRO A 245 -11.80 3.58 13.35
N PRO A 246 -10.72 3.69 12.57
CA PRO A 246 -10.14 2.53 11.89
C PRO A 246 -9.62 1.52 12.91
N HIS A 247 -9.91 0.23 12.67
CA HIS A 247 -9.31 -0.87 13.40
C HIS A 247 -7.99 -1.26 12.76
N LEU A 248 -6.93 -1.29 13.54
CA LEU A 248 -5.59 -1.63 13.05
C LEU A 248 -5.13 -2.97 13.65
N TYR A 249 -4.66 -3.86 12.76
CA TYR A 249 -4.12 -5.18 13.13
C TYR A 249 -2.68 -5.29 12.64
N SER A 250 -1.84 -5.91 13.48
CA SER A 250 -0.46 -6.25 13.10
C SER A 250 -0.19 -7.73 13.34
N THR A 251 0.60 -8.36 12.49
CA THR A 251 1.12 -9.71 12.72
C THR A 251 2.35 -9.73 13.61
N ASP A 252 2.86 -8.56 14.02
CA ASP A 252 3.93 -8.37 15.00
C ASP A 252 3.39 -7.63 16.26
N ASP A 253 4.24 -7.10 17.12
CA ASP A 253 3.86 -6.45 18.39
C ASP A 253 2.95 -5.23 18.23
N GLY A 254 2.92 -4.61 17.07
CA GLY A 254 2.05 -3.50 16.70
C GLY A 254 2.46 -2.13 17.26
N SER A 255 3.49 -2.04 18.09
CA SER A 255 3.89 -0.77 18.71
C SER A 255 4.27 0.30 17.70
N ARG A 256 4.99 -0.10 16.64
CA ARG A 256 5.38 0.78 15.53
C ARG A 256 4.19 1.19 14.68
N LEU A 257 3.26 0.27 14.41
CA LEU A 257 2.02 0.58 13.71
C LEU A 257 1.23 1.65 14.47
N GLN A 258 1.10 1.49 15.78
CA GLN A 258 0.39 2.46 16.63
C GLN A 258 1.06 3.83 16.61
N ALA A 259 2.39 3.88 16.78
CA ALA A 259 3.14 5.13 16.78
C ALA A 259 3.03 5.89 15.45
N LEU A 260 3.20 5.18 14.33
CA LEU A 260 3.14 5.78 13.00
C LEU A 260 1.71 6.18 12.63
N ALA A 261 0.71 5.36 12.97
CA ALA A 261 -0.69 5.70 12.74
C ALA A 261 -1.09 6.97 13.53
N ALA A 262 -0.68 7.11 14.79
CA ALA A 262 -0.92 8.31 15.57
C ALA A 262 -0.29 9.55 14.94
N ALA A 263 0.93 9.44 14.42
CA ALA A 263 1.62 10.54 13.77
C ALA A 263 1.00 10.95 12.42
N LEU A 264 0.55 9.98 11.63
CA LEU A 264 0.07 10.23 10.25
C LEU A 264 -1.42 10.58 10.15
N LEU A 265 -2.22 9.98 11.00
CA LEU A 265 -3.68 10.07 10.90
C LEU A 265 -4.26 11.14 11.84
N GLY A 266 -3.41 11.81 12.63
CA GLY A 266 -3.81 12.84 13.58
C GLY A 266 -4.43 12.30 14.86
N GLY A 267 -4.58 13.13 15.90
CA GLY A 267 -5.29 12.74 17.12
C GLY A 267 -6.80 12.64 16.87
N GLY A 268 -7.47 11.79 17.63
CA GLY A 268 -8.95 11.71 17.65
C GLY A 268 -9.52 10.34 17.30
N PHE A 269 -8.73 9.35 16.98
CA PHE A 269 -9.20 7.96 16.87
C PHE A 269 -8.36 7.04 17.76
N LYS A 270 -9.05 6.03 18.26
CA LYS A 270 -8.44 5.00 19.10
C LYS A 270 -7.81 3.95 18.19
N VAL A 271 -6.50 3.83 18.25
CA VAL A 271 -5.78 2.77 17.53
C VAL A 271 -5.81 1.53 18.43
N GLU A 272 -6.58 0.53 18.05
CA GLU A 272 -6.55 -0.78 18.69
C GLU A 272 -5.61 -1.67 17.90
N VAL A 273 -4.44 -1.94 18.47
CA VAL A 273 -3.48 -2.87 17.88
C VAL A 273 -3.70 -4.25 18.47
N GLN A 274 -4.09 -5.21 17.64
CA GLN A 274 -4.24 -6.59 18.06
C GLN A 274 -3.03 -7.43 17.66
N GLN A 275 -2.41 -8.06 18.64
CA GLN A 275 -1.19 -8.86 18.47
C GLN A 275 -1.44 -10.32 18.02
N LYS A 276 -2.66 -10.69 17.66
CA LYS A 276 -2.95 -12.07 17.25
C LYS A 276 -2.56 -12.32 15.79
N PRO A 277 -2.02 -13.50 15.47
CA PRO A 277 -1.74 -13.86 14.08
C PRO A 277 -3.01 -13.77 13.24
N VAL A 278 -2.92 -13.05 12.14
CA VAL A 278 -4.03 -12.74 11.21
C VAL A 278 -4.39 -13.95 10.33
N ALA A 279 -3.53 -14.95 10.26
CA ALA A 279 -3.79 -16.18 9.54
C ALA A 279 -3.65 -17.39 10.48
N PRO A 280 -4.43 -18.48 10.29
CA PRO A 280 -4.11 -19.74 10.92
C PRO A 280 -2.68 -20.14 10.55
N GLU A 281 -2.00 -20.86 11.47
CA GLU A 281 -0.74 -21.51 11.14
C GLU A 281 -1.02 -22.51 10.00
N TRP A 282 -0.80 -22.08 8.77
CA TRP A 282 -0.87 -22.99 7.62
C TRP A 282 0.37 -23.86 7.66
N HIS A 283 0.19 -25.09 8.12
CA HIS A 283 1.18 -26.12 7.91
C HIS A 283 1.16 -26.46 6.42
N LEU A 284 2.13 -25.96 5.66
CA LEU A 284 2.44 -26.52 4.35
C LEU A 284 2.71 -28.02 4.56
N PRO A 285 2.09 -28.91 3.76
CA PRO A 285 2.55 -30.28 3.73
C PRO A 285 4.02 -30.26 3.30
N ARG A 286 4.90 -30.77 4.19
CA ARG A 286 6.32 -30.99 3.85
C ARG A 286 6.35 -31.96 2.69
N GLN A 287 6.85 -31.52 1.53
CA GLN A 287 7.26 -32.41 0.45
C GLN A 287 8.55 -33.13 0.83
#